data_9b613b2c1cb6f19eed97f90216406c32
#
_entry.id   9b613b2c1cb6f19eed97f90216406c32
#
_cell.length_a   1.000
_cell.length_b   1.000
_cell.length_c   1.000
_cell.angle_alpha   90.00
_cell.angle_beta   90.00
_cell.angle_gamma   90.00
#
_symmetry.space_group_name_H-M   'P 1'
#
loop_
_entity.id
_entity.type
_entity.pdbx_description
1 polymer ?
#
loop_
_entity_poly.entity_id
_entity_poly.type
_entity_poly.pdbx_seq_one_letter_code
_entity_poly.pdbx_strand_id
1 'polypeptide(L)'
;MSIDYGPRPMRITLTAVVVLLLGALMAVGGGYLAMLGGSWYYLLAGIGLLGVAGLLFARRRAAIWLYAVLLLATLAWTLYEVSFDWWQLAPRIDLWCILGLWLILPFVNRYVGDRLVWRDGASGLLGLGLLAGALIAGYSLTQDYHSITGEFSDAQMQGMNPEGQAGRVASEWKAYGGSDRGDRYSTADLITPDNVGKLKKAWEFHTGDLSGEGDPGEITYQVTPLKVGDNLFICTPHSIAIAVDADSGEE
;
A
#
# COMPACT_ATOMS: atom_id res chain seq x y z
N MET A 1 20.12 -30.65 -36.12
CA MET A 1 19.23 -31.70 -35.60
C MET A 1 18.10 -31.01 -34.90
N SER A 2 16.95 -30.78 -35.58
CA SER A 2 15.77 -30.15 -35.01
C SER A 2 15.10 -31.15 -34.07
N ILE A 3 15.10 -30.87 -32.80
CA ILE A 3 14.39 -31.67 -31.80
C ILE A 3 12.90 -31.41 -32.03
N ASP A 4 12.19 -32.45 -32.44
CA ASP A 4 10.72 -32.40 -32.57
C ASP A 4 10.12 -32.39 -31.16
N TYR A 5 9.82 -31.18 -30.69
CA TYR A 5 9.09 -31.00 -29.45
C TYR A 5 7.63 -31.32 -29.70
N GLY A 6 7.16 -32.49 -29.52
CA GLY A 6 5.75 -32.84 -29.65
C GLY A 6 4.76 -31.71 -29.23
N PRO A 7 3.47 -31.87 -29.31
CA PRO A 7 2.50 -30.78 -29.10
C PRO A 7 2.77 -30.04 -27.81
N ARG A 8 2.67 -28.70 -27.85
CA ARG A 8 2.95 -27.82 -26.69
C ARG A 8 2.04 -28.21 -25.54
N PRO A 9 2.57 -28.55 -24.36
CA PRO A 9 1.71 -28.76 -23.20
C PRO A 9 0.93 -27.50 -22.89
N MET A 10 -0.37 -27.60 -22.79
CA MET A 10 -1.28 -26.46 -22.50
C MET A 10 -0.82 -25.64 -21.29
N ARG A 11 -0.20 -26.29 -20.30
CA ARG A 11 0.34 -25.66 -19.10
C ARG A 11 1.39 -24.59 -19.37
N ILE A 12 2.33 -24.84 -20.30
CA ILE A 12 3.38 -23.86 -20.66
C ILE A 12 2.79 -22.70 -21.44
N THR A 13 1.88 -22.99 -22.35
CA THR A 13 1.19 -21.93 -23.10
C THR A 13 0.40 -21.03 -22.14
N LEU A 14 -0.33 -21.64 -21.20
CA LEU A 14 -1.07 -20.88 -20.19
C LEU A 14 -0.12 -20.05 -19.31
N THR A 15 0.98 -20.64 -18.82
CA THR A 15 2.00 -19.91 -18.05
C THR A 15 2.59 -18.75 -18.86
N ALA A 16 2.92 -18.97 -20.13
CA ALA A 16 3.48 -17.93 -21.00
C ALA A 16 2.47 -16.80 -21.25
N VAL A 17 1.17 -17.13 -21.41
CA VAL A 17 0.10 -16.13 -21.56
C VAL A 17 -0.06 -15.31 -20.27
N VAL A 18 -0.08 -15.96 -19.11
CA VAL A 18 -0.18 -15.23 -17.82
C VAL A 18 1.00 -14.28 -17.63
N VAL A 19 2.23 -14.75 -17.88
CA VAL A 19 3.45 -13.92 -17.78
C VAL A 19 3.42 -12.80 -18.81
N LEU A 20 2.91 -13.04 -20.02
CA LEU A 20 2.75 -12.02 -21.06
C LEU A 20 1.79 -10.91 -20.60
N LEU A 21 0.64 -11.28 -20.07
CA LEU A 21 -0.37 -10.32 -19.60
C LEU A 21 0.14 -9.49 -18.43
N LEU A 22 0.80 -10.12 -17.45
CA LEU A 22 1.45 -9.43 -16.35
C LEU A 22 2.54 -8.48 -16.84
N GLY A 23 3.39 -8.95 -17.74
CA GLY A 23 4.47 -8.15 -18.33
C GLY A 23 3.92 -6.95 -19.12
N ALA A 24 2.86 -7.13 -19.90
CA ALA A 24 2.22 -6.07 -20.66
C ALA A 24 1.58 -5.02 -19.72
N LEU A 25 0.85 -5.46 -18.69
CA LEU A 25 0.25 -4.58 -17.70
C LEU A 25 1.32 -3.75 -16.98
N MET A 26 2.41 -4.39 -16.52
CA MET A 26 3.51 -3.70 -15.85
C MET A 26 4.28 -2.77 -16.80
N ALA A 27 4.51 -3.15 -18.05
CA ALA A 27 5.23 -2.31 -19.00
C ALA A 27 4.42 -1.07 -19.37
N VAL A 28 3.13 -1.23 -19.67
CA VAL A 28 2.24 -0.10 -20.04
C VAL A 28 1.99 0.79 -18.83
N GLY A 29 1.55 0.22 -17.71
CA GLY A 29 1.30 0.98 -16.48
C GLY A 29 2.57 1.61 -15.91
N GLY A 30 3.69 0.88 -15.94
CA GLY A 30 5.00 1.38 -15.52
C GLY A 30 5.54 2.48 -16.41
N GLY A 31 5.31 2.39 -17.74
CA GLY A 31 5.64 3.46 -18.68
C GLY A 31 4.84 4.73 -18.39
N TYR A 32 3.54 4.59 -18.16
CA TYR A 32 2.70 5.73 -17.78
C TYR A 32 3.13 6.33 -16.42
N LEU A 33 3.43 5.49 -15.43
CA LEU A 33 3.93 5.94 -14.14
C LEU A 33 5.26 6.68 -14.26
N ALA A 34 6.20 6.19 -15.09
CA ALA A 34 7.47 6.85 -15.33
C ALA A 34 7.30 8.21 -16.00
N MET A 35 6.33 8.37 -16.91
CA MET A 35 5.99 9.67 -17.53
C MET A 35 5.46 10.68 -16.52
N LEU A 36 4.82 10.23 -15.45
CA LEU A 36 4.35 11.07 -14.34
C LEU A 36 5.44 11.34 -13.28
N GLY A 37 6.70 10.95 -13.54
CA GLY A 37 7.81 11.12 -12.60
C GLY A 37 7.92 10.04 -11.52
N GLY A 38 7.17 8.94 -11.65
CA GLY A 38 7.22 7.81 -10.73
C GLY A 38 8.34 6.80 -11.02
N SER A 39 8.28 5.64 -10.35
CA SER A 39 9.33 4.61 -10.41
C SER A 39 9.46 3.97 -11.79
N TRP A 40 10.68 3.88 -12.30
CA TRP A 40 11.04 3.17 -13.53
C TRP A 40 11.04 1.64 -13.37
N TYR A 41 11.02 1.17 -12.14
CA TYR A 41 11.05 -0.25 -11.82
C TYR A 41 10.00 -1.05 -12.59
N TYR A 42 8.74 -0.61 -12.57
CA TYR A 42 7.61 -1.33 -13.18
C TYR A 42 7.76 -1.47 -14.70
N LEU A 43 8.27 -0.44 -15.38
CA LEU A 43 8.54 -0.48 -16.81
C LEU A 43 9.62 -1.53 -17.13
N LEU A 44 10.75 -1.48 -16.44
CA LEU A 44 11.88 -2.40 -16.67
C LEU A 44 11.51 -3.85 -16.33
N ALA A 45 10.83 -4.06 -15.22
CA ALA A 45 10.34 -5.36 -14.79
C ALA A 45 9.30 -5.92 -15.78
N GLY A 46 8.40 -5.08 -16.28
CA GLY A 46 7.41 -5.44 -17.29
C GLY A 46 8.06 -5.86 -18.61
N ILE A 47 9.04 -5.11 -19.12
CA ILE A 47 9.81 -5.48 -20.31
C ILE A 47 10.54 -6.81 -20.09
N GLY A 48 11.13 -7.01 -18.92
CA GLY A 48 11.76 -8.27 -18.55
C GLY A 48 10.79 -9.45 -18.57
N LEU A 49 9.58 -9.29 -18.00
CA LEU A 49 8.53 -10.33 -18.04
C LEU A 49 8.05 -10.62 -19.48
N LEU A 50 7.93 -9.61 -20.33
CA LEU A 50 7.64 -9.82 -21.77
C LEU A 50 8.72 -10.69 -22.44
N GLY A 51 10.00 -10.45 -22.11
CA GLY A 51 11.11 -11.28 -22.53
C GLY A 51 11.01 -12.72 -22.03
N VAL A 52 10.66 -12.90 -20.74
CA VAL A 52 10.41 -14.24 -20.16
C VAL A 52 9.27 -14.94 -20.89
N ALA A 53 8.15 -14.26 -21.14
CA ALA A 53 7.01 -14.83 -21.87
C ALA A 53 7.40 -15.29 -23.28
N GLY A 54 8.13 -14.46 -24.04
CA GLY A 54 8.63 -14.81 -25.36
C GLY A 54 9.53 -16.04 -25.34
N LEU A 55 10.42 -16.13 -24.35
CA LEU A 55 11.31 -17.29 -24.17
C LEU A 55 10.54 -18.55 -23.72
N LEU A 56 9.47 -18.41 -22.93
CA LEU A 56 8.57 -19.51 -22.57
C LEU A 56 7.81 -20.03 -23.79
N PHE A 57 7.29 -19.14 -24.64
CA PHE A 57 6.68 -19.52 -25.92
C PHE A 57 7.68 -20.23 -26.83
N ALA A 58 8.94 -19.80 -26.85
CA ALA A 58 10.00 -20.44 -27.60
C ALA A 58 10.57 -21.69 -26.89
N ARG A 59 10.07 -22.06 -25.71
CA ARG A 59 10.57 -23.19 -24.88
C ARG A 59 12.09 -23.11 -24.59
N ARG A 60 12.63 -21.91 -24.48
CA ARG A 60 14.06 -21.74 -24.26
C ARG A 60 14.37 -21.70 -22.78
N ARG A 61 15.40 -22.43 -22.36
CA ARG A 61 15.87 -22.45 -20.96
C ARG A 61 16.27 -21.07 -20.44
N ALA A 62 16.63 -20.17 -21.32
CA ALA A 62 16.90 -18.77 -21.01
C ALA A 62 15.72 -18.06 -20.30
N ALA A 63 14.47 -18.56 -20.44
CA ALA A 63 13.32 -18.04 -19.68
C ALA A 63 13.54 -18.12 -18.17
N ILE A 64 14.05 -19.25 -17.68
CA ILE A 64 14.29 -19.46 -16.25
C ILE A 64 15.46 -18.62 -15.75
N TRP A 65 16.53 -18.50 -16.57
CA TRP A 65 17.66 -17.61 -16.27
C TRP A 65 17.22 -16.16 -16.16
N LEU A 66 16.48 -15.66 -17.16
CA LEU A 66 16.02 -14.27 -17.17
C LEU A 66 15.09 -14.01 -15.98
N TYR A 67 14.18 -14.93 -15.68
CA TYR A 67 13.29 -14.79 -14.54
C TYR A 67 14.05 -14.78 -13.20
N ALA A 68 15.03 -15.64 -13.03
CA ALA A 68 15.85 -15.68 -11.83
C ALA A 68 16.62 -14.36 -11.62
N VAL A 69 17.17 -13.79 -12.69
CA VAL A 69 17.82 -12.48 -12.65
C VAL A 69 16.84 -11.37 -12.29
N LEU A 70 15.63 -11.38 -12.87
CA LEU A 70 14.58 -10.41 -12.55
C LEU A 70 14.15 -10.52 -11.08
N LEU A 71 13.97 -11.73 -10.57
CA LEU A 71 13.64 -11.96 -9.16
C LEU A 71 14.72 -11.37 -8.24
N LEU A 72 16.01 -11.67 -8.50
CA LEU A 72 17.10 -11.13 -7.70
C LEU A 72 17.20 -9.60 -7.80
N ALA A 73 17.01 -9.04 -8.99
CA ALA A 73 16.98 -7.59 -9.18
C ALA A 73 15.81 -6.95 -8.43
N THR A 74 14.62 -7.60 -8.43
CA THR A 74 13.46 -7.15 -7.66
C THR A 74 13.73 -7.18 -6.16
N LEU A 75 14.32 -8.25 -5.64
CA LEU A 75 14.68 -8.34 -4.22
C LEU A 75 15.65 -7.22 -3.82
N ALA A 76 16.70 -7.00 -4.65
CA ALA A 76 17.67 -5.93 -4.40
C ALA A 76 17.01 -4.54 -4.44
N TRP A 77 16.15 -4.30 -5.45
CA TRP A 77 15.42 -3.03 -5.57
C TRP A 77 14.48 -2.81 -4.38
N THR A 78 13.73 -3.83 -3.98
CA THR A 78 12.81 -3.74 -2.84
C THR A 78 13.55 -3.41 -1.55
N LEU A 79 14.69 -4.07 -1.28
CA LEU A 79 15.51 -3.75 -0.10
C LEU A 79 16.07 -2.32 -0.14
N TYR A 80 16.40 -1.83 -1.33
CA TYR A 80 16.84 -0.45 -1.51
C TYR A 80 15.73 0.57 -1.21
N GLU A 81 14.49 0.30 -1.65
CA GLU A 81 13.37 1.23 -1.47
C GLU A 81 12.80 1.21 -0.04
N VAL A 82 12.60 0.02 0.54
CA VAL A 82 11.79 -0.13 1.76
C VAL A 82 12.51 -0.89 2.88
N SER A 83 13.77 -1.25 2.68
CA SER A 83 14.55 -2.02 3.65
C SER A 83 13.81 -3.30 4.06
N PHE A 84 13.69 -3.58 5.35
CA PHE A 84 13.04 -4.77 5.89
C PHE A 84 11.67 -4.46 6.51
N ASP A 85 11.00 -3.39 6.07
CA ASP A 85 9.63 -3.11 6.50
C ASP A 85 8.67 -4.12 5.88
N TRP A 86 8.14 -5.01 6.70
CA TRP A 86 7.25 -6.09 6.28
C TRP A 86 6.04 -5.60 5.48
N TRP A 87 5.37 -4.56 5.93
CA TRP A 87 4.15 -4.05 5.30
C TRP A 87 4.38 -3.53 3.89
N GLN A 88 5.54 -2.93 3.66
CA GLN A 88 5.92 -2.41 2.35
C GLN A 88 6.60 -3.47 1.48
N LEU A 89 7.30 -4.42 2.10
CA LEU A 89 8.07 -5.47 1.42
C LEU A 89 7.17 -6.57 0.85
N ALA A 90 6.20 -7.07 1.65
CA ALA A 90 5.37 -8.20 1.26
C ALA A 90 4.70 -8.04 -0.11
N PRO A 91 3.94 -6.96 -0.41
CA PRO A 91 3.27 -6.80 -1.71
C PRO A 91 4.22 -6.60 -2.89
N ARG A 92 5.51 -6.32 -2.62
CA ARG A 92 6.53 -6.15 -3.68
C ARG A 92 7.19 -7.46 -4.10
N ILE A 93 7.25 -8.45 -3.21
CA ILE A 93 7.96 -9.71 -3.47
C ILE A 93 7.05 -10.93 -3.60
N ASP A 94 5.81 -10.89 -3.10
CA ASP A 94 4.89 -12.03 -3.06
C ASP A 94 4.61 -12.58 -4.46
N LEU A 95 4.17 -11.73 -5.40
CA LEU A 95 3.88 -12.14 -6.77
C LEU A 95 5.10 -12.76 -7.46
N TRP A 96 6.29 -12.18 -7.24
CA TRP A 96 7.54 -12.68 -7.82
C TRP A 96 7.91 -14.03 -7.24
N CYS A 97 7.80 -14.21 -5.93
CA CYS A 97 8.08 -15.48 -5.29
C CYS A 97 7.07 -16.56 -5.70
N ILE A 98 5.77 -16.24 -5.76
CA ILE A 98 4.73 -17.18 -6.20
C ILE A 98 4.97 -17.63 -7.64
N LEU A 99 5.23 -16.70 -8.55
CA LEU A 99 5.54 -17.04 -9.96
C LEU A 99 6.85 -17.81 -10.09
N GLY A 100 7.87 -17.47 -9.31
CA GLY A 100 9.14 -18.20 -9.24
C GLY A 100 8.96 -19.63 -8.75
N LEU A 101 8.17 -19.83 -7.68
CA LEU A 101 7.79 -21.15 -7.20
C LEU A 101 7.05 -21.95 -8.28
N TRP A 102 6.13 -21.32 -8.99
CA TRP A 102 5.44 -21.96 -10.11
C TRP A 102 6.41 -22.40 -11.22
N LEU A 103 7.34 -21.55 -11.60
CA LEU A 103 8.31 -21.82 -12.68
C LEU A 103 9.34 -22.89 -12.30
N ILE A 104 9.68 -23.04 -11.01
CA ILE A 104 10.64 -24.06 -10.56
C ILE A 104 10.01 -25.46 -10.44
N LEU A 105 8.68 -25.55 -10.35
CA LEU A 105 7.98 -26.82 -10.20
C LEU A 105 8.22 -27.76 -11.40
N PRO A 106 8.40 -29.08 -11.16
CA PRO A 106 8.78 -30.02 -12.20
C PRO A 106 7.83 -30.07 -13.40
N PHE A 107 6.55 -29.87 -13.15
CA PHE A 107 5.53 -29.95 -14.22
C PHE A 107 5.55 -28.75 -15.17
N VAL A 108 6.22 -27.64 -14.81
CA VAL A 108 6.52 -26.50 -15.70
C VAL A 108 7.96 -26.59 -16.17
N ASN A 109 8.88 -26.65 -15.22
CA ASN A 109 10.32 -26.53 -15.44
C ASN A 109 10.87 -27.53 -16.46
N ARG A 110 10.41 -28.82 -16.40
CA ARG A 110 10.86 -29.88 -17.33
C ARG A 110 10.50 -29.63 -18.80
N TYR A 111 9.52 -28.77 -19.07
CA TYR A 111 9.08 -28.48 -20.43
C TYR A 111 9.74 -27.24 -21.02
N VAL A 112 10.56 -26.53 -20.21
CA VAL A 112 11.30 -25.35 -20.62
C VAL A 112 12.75 -25.73 -20.86
N GLY A 113 13.08 -26.05 -22.12
CA GLY A 113 14.42 -26.50 -22.57
C GLY A 113 14.55 -27.99 -22.86
N ASP A 114 15.75 -28.39 -23.34
CA ASP A 114 16.00 -29.67 -23.98
C ASP A 114 16.27 -30.84 -23.02
N ARG A 115 16.29 -30.60 -21.71
CA ARG A 115 16.65 -31.63 -20.73
C ARG A 115 15.75 -31.55 -19.49
N LEU A 116 15.31 -32.70 -19.02
CA LEU A 116 14.75 -32.96 -17.69
C LEU A 116 15.79 -32.69 -16.60
N VAL A 117 16.10 -31.44 -16.31
CA VAL A 117 17.16 -31.14 -15.36
C VAL A 117 16.66 -30.29 -14.23
N TRP A 118 16.38 -30.92 -13.11
CA TRP A 118 16.20 -30.30 -11.80
C TRP A 118 17.49 -29.67 -11.23
N ARG A 119 18.63 -29.91 -11.87
CA ARG A 119 19.96 -29.59 -11.36
C ARG A 119 20.80 -28.79 -12.36
N ASP A 120 20.16 -27.92 -13.11
CA ASP A 120 20.90 -26.96 -13.93
C ASP A 120 21.10 -25.64 -13.23
N GLY A 121 22.04 -24.82 -13.71
CA GLY A 121 22.34 -23.53 -13.15
C GLY A 121 21.15 -22.57 -13.09
N ALA A 122 20.21 -22.65 -14.06
CA ALA A 122 19.03 -21.80 -14.10
C ALA A 122 18.08 -22.07 -12.93
N SER A 123 17.76 -23.36 -12.70
CA SER A 123 16.94 -23.78 -11.55
C SER A 123 17.65 -23.51 -10.23
N GLY A 124 18.99 -23.68 -10.21
CA GLY A 124 19.81 -23.37 -9.03
C GLY A 124 19.75 -21.88 -8.68
N LEU A 125 19.91 -20.99 -9.66
CA LEU A 125 19.83 -19.55 -9.45
C LEU A 125 18.43 -19.12 -9.03
N LEU A 126 17.37 -19.68 -9.65
CA LEU A 126 15.99 -19.41 -9.27
C LEU A 126 15.71 -19.89 -7.83
N GLY A 127 16.18 -21.09 -7.47
CA GLY A 127 16.05 -21.61 -6.12
C GLY A 127 16.78 -20.76 -5.09
N LEU A 128 17.97 -20.25 -5.43
CA LEU A 128 18.71 -19.30 -4.59
C LEU A 128 17.94 -17.99 -4.40
N GLY A 129 17.35 -17.45 -5.48
CA GLY A 129 16.52 -16.23 -5.39
C GLY A 129 15.29 -16.43 -4.51
N LEU A 130 14.60 -17.58 -4.63
CA LEU A 130 13.46 -17.92 -3.78
C LEU A 130 13.87 -18.11 -2.31
N LEU A 131 15.00 -18.73 -2.05
CA LEU A 131 15.55 -18.85 -0.69
C LEU A 131 15.89 -17.48 -0.12
N ALA A 132 16.52 -16.62 -0.91
CA ALA A 132 16.83 -15.23 -0.49
C ALA A 132 15.54 -14.46 -0.17
N GLY A 133 14.51 -14.57 -1.02
CA GLY A 133 13.19 -13.96 -0.76
C GLY A 133 12.56 -14.45 0.53
N ALA A 134 12.61 -15.77 0.79
CA ALA A 134 12.11 -16.36 2.03
C ALA A 134 12.88 -15.89 3.28
N LEU A 135 14.21 -15.77 3.17
CA LEU A 135 15.04 -15.26 4.27
C LEU A 135 14.80 -13.77 4.53
N ILE A 136 14.67 -12.96 3.47
CA ILE A 136 14.32 -11.54 3.58
C ILE A 136 12.95 -11.39 4.25
N ALA A 137 11.93 -12.14 3.78
CA ALA A 137 10.60 -12.13 4.38
C ALA A 137 10.61 -12.58 5.85
N GLY A 138 11.32 -13.68 6.15
CA GLY A 138 11.45 -14.17 7.54
C GLY A 138 12.15 -13.18 8.46
N TYR A 139 13.21 -12.53 7.98
CA TYR A 139 13.91 -11.50 8.74
C TYR A 139 13.04 -10.26 8.96
N SER A 140 12.32 -9.79 7.92
CA SER A 140 11.46 -8.61 8.02
C SER A 140 10.35 -8.75 9.07
N LEU A 141 9.83 -9.97 9.28
CA LEU A 141 8.86 -10.26 10.35
C LEU A 141 9.41 -10.07 11.76
N THR A 142 10.73 -10.06 11.93
CA THR A 142 11.39 -9.81 13.22
C THR A 142 11.69 -8.33 13.46
N GLN A 143 11.48 -7.48 12.45
CA GLN A 143 11.76 -6.05 12.52
C GLN A 143 10.47 -5.28 12.80
N ASP A 144 10.50 -4.44 13.82
CA ASP A 144 9.41 -3.53 14.13
C ASP A 144 9.81 -2.09 13.79
N TYR A 145 9.59 -1.71 12.52
CA TYR A 145 9.88 -0.36 12.02
C TYR A 145 8.90 0.70 12.50
N HIS A 146 7.76 0.26 13.04
CA HIS A 146 6.70 1.14 13.48
C HIS A 146 6.69 1.34 14.99
N SER A 147 7.51 0.60 15.71
CA SER A 147 7.71 0.74 17.15
C SER A 147 8.69 1.88 17.43
N ILE A 148 8.20 2.91 18.08
CA ILE A 148 9.04 3.99 18.59
C ILE A 148 9.43 3.59 20.00
N THR A 149 10.65 3.05 20.16
CA THR A 149 11.22 2.81 21.48
C THR A 149 11.94 4.06 21.94
N GLY A 150 11.55 4.60 23.05
CA GLY A 150 12.17 5.76 23.67
C GLY A 150 11.66 5.92 25.08
N GLU A 151 12.50 6.47 25.95
CA GLU A 151 12.09 6.93 27.26
C GLU A 151 11.62 8.39 27.12
N PHE A 152 10.41 8.67 27.57
CA PHE A 152 9.96 10.05 27.71
C PHE A 152 10.75 10.70 28.85
N SER A 153 11.33 11.88 28.61
CA SER A 153 11.91 12.67 29.69
C SER A 153 10.83 13.07 30.69
N ASP A 154 11.23 13.26 31.96
CA ASP A 154 10.29 13.73 33.00
C ASP A 154 9.54 15.00 32.58
N ALA A 155 10.18 15.90 31.83
CA ALA A 155 9.56 17.10 31.28
C ALA A 155 8.47 16.77 30.22
N GLN A 156 8.67 15.73 29.39
CA GLN A 156 7.67 15.26 28.43
C GLN A 156 6.51 14.56 29.15
N MET A 157 6.80 13.79 30.20
CA MET A 157 5.78 13.13 31.01
C MET A 157 4.97 14.15 31.84
N GLN A 158 5.59 15.20 32.38
CA GLN A 158 4.90 16.29 33.04
C GLN A 158 4.00 17.06 32.08
N GLY A 159 4.42 17.23 30.82
CA GLY A 159 3.57 17.81 29.78
C GLY A 159 2.42 16.90 29.32
N MET A 160 2.45 15.61 29.66
CA MET A 160 1.36 14.63 29.44
C MET A 160 0.44 14.48 30.67
N ASN A 161 0.77 15.12 31.81
CA ASN A 161 0.00 15.00 33.04
C ASN A 161 -1.43 15.55 32.83
N PRO A 162 -2.47 14.88 33.34
CA PRO A 162 -3.85 15.39 33.30
C PRO A 162 -4.00 16.79 33.93
N GLU A 163 -3.12 17.15 34.90
CA GLU A 163 -3.06 18.50 35.48
C GLU A 163 -2.64 19.58 34.47
N GLY A 164 -1.84 19.22 33.43
CA GLY A 164 -1.55 20.12 32.29
C GLY A 164 -2.73 20.30 31.34
N GLN A 165 -3.76 19.46 31.46
CA GLN A 165 -5.05 19.61 30.77
C GLN A 165 -6.06 20.44 31.57
N ALA A 166 -5.77 20.75 32.82
CA ALA A 166 -6.65 21.58 33.70
C ALA A 166 -6.88 23.02 33.19
N GLY A 167 -6.11 23.46 32.17
CA GLY A 167 -6.33 24.71 31.46
C GLY A 167 -7.05 24.56 30.12
N ARG A 168 -7.47 23.35 29.76
CA ARG A 168 -8.22 23.11 28.53
C ARG A 168 -9.67 23.55 28.77
N VAL A 169 -10.09 24.55 28.03
CA VAL A 169 -11.50 24.98 28.05
C VAL A 169 -12.28 23.83 27.39
N ALA A 170 -13.18 23.20 28.15
CA ALA A 170 -14.00 22.06 27.67
C ALA A 170 -14.84 22.41 26.42
N SER A 171 -14.99 23.70 26.14
CA SER A 171 -15.73 24.24 25.00
C SER A 171 -14.92 24.37 23.70
N GLU A 172 -13.62 24.00 23.68
CA GLU A 172 -12.76 24.21 22.54
C GLU A 172 -12.40 22.85 21.87
N TRP A 173 -12.36 22.82 20.51
CA TRP A 173 -11.92 21.69 19.71
C TRP A 173 -11.10 22.21 18.54
N LYS A 174 -9.83 22.57 18.79
CA LYS A 174 -8.98 23.35 17.86
C LYS A 174 -8.26 22.55 16.79
N ALA A 175 -8.31 21.23 16.86
CA ALA A 175 -7.64 20.34 15.90
C ALA A 175 -8.52 19.12 15.61
N TYR A 176 -8.22 18.36 14.55
CA TYR A 176 -8.93 17.13 14.17
C TYR A 176 -9.12 16.17 15.35
N GLY A 177 -8.10 15.99 16.17
CA GLY A 177 -8.14 15.15 17.37
C GLY A 177 -8.42 15.90 18.67
N GLY A 178 -9.03 17.09 18.61
CA GLY A 178 -9.32 17.94 19.77
C GLY A 178 -8.16 18.82 20.20
N SER A 179 -6.93 18.31 20.10
CA SER A 179 -5.68 19.03 20.38
C SER A 179 -4.61 18.67 19.34
N ASP A 180 -3.50 19.40 19.35
CA ASP A 180 -2.33 19.13 18.52
C ASP A 180 -1.70 17.74 18.77
N ARG A 181 -2.03 17.12 19.90
CA ARG A 181 -1.61 15.74 20.25
C ARG A 181 -2.53 14.67 19.67
N GLY A 182 -3.74 15.05 19.21
CA GLY A 182 -4.70 14.13 18.64
C GLY A 182 -5.29 13.13 19.63
N ASP A 183 -5.34 13.47 20.92
CA ASP A 183 -5.79 12.59 22.01
C ASP A 183 -7.28 12.27 21.99
N ARG A 184 -8.07 13.02 21.20
CA ARG A 184 -9.54 12.84 21.00
C ARG A 184 -10.33 12.80 22.31
N TYR A 185 -9.81 13.46 23.34
CA TYR A 185 -10.40 13.53 24.67
C TYR A 185 -11.01 14.90 24.92
N SER A 186 -12.22 14.94 25.46
CA SER A 186 -12.89 16.15 25.95
C SER A 186 -13.08 16.05 27.46
N THR A 187 -12.89 17.17 28.14
CA THR A 187 -13.22 17.33 29.58
C THR A 187 -14.70 17.70 29.81
N ALA A 188 -15.49 17.81 28.74
CA ALA A 188 -16.91 18.12 28.83
C ALA A 188 -17.67 16.93 29.48
N ASP A 189 -18.41 17.21 30.54
CA ASP A 189 -19.14 16.23 31.36
C ASP A 189 -20.63 16.57 31.56
N LEU A 190 -21.12 17.59 30.85
CA LEU A 190 -22.51 18.04 30.95
C LEU A 190 -23.53 17.02 30.44
N ILE A 191 -23.12 16.18 29.45
CA ILE A 191 -23.97 15.13 28.90
C ILE A 191 -23.65 13.84 29.62
N THR A 192 -24.65 13.27 30.26
CA THR A 192 -24.55 12.04 31.06
C THR A 192 -25.59 11.02 30.60
N PRO A 193 -25.46 9.73 30.99
CA PRO A 193 -26.48 8.72 30.68
C PRO A 193 -27.89 9.12 31.15
N ASP A 194 -28.00 9.93 32.23
CA ASP A 194 -29.29 10.34 32.81
C ASP A 194 -29.98 11.48 32.04
N ASN A 195 -29.21 12.24 31.25
CA ASN A 195 -29.73 13.39 30.52
C ASN A 195 -29.63 13.33 29.00
N VAL A 196 -28.87 12.37 28.45
CA VAL A 196 -28.67 12.22 26.99
C VAL A 196 -30.00 12.09 26.22
N GLY A 197 -30.99 11.42 26.81
CA GLY A 197 -32.33 11.26 26.21
C GLY A 197 -33.17 12.56 26.18
N LYS A 198 -32.72 13.62 26.86
CA LYS A 198 -33.38 14.94 26.90
C LYS A 198 -32.79 15.91 25.88
N LEU A 199 -31.77 15.53 25.13
CA LEU A 199 -31.15 16.38 24.12
C LEU A 199 -32.16 16.75 23.03
N LYS A 200 -32.10 17.99 22.59
CA LYS A 200 -32.88 18.52 21.48
C LYS A 200 -31.96 19.15 20.48
N LYS A 201 -32.34 19.07 19.20
CA LYS A 201 -31.62 19.80 18.14
C LYS A 201 -31.78 21.31 18.42
N ALA A 202 -30.67 22.02 18.62
CA ALA A 202 -30.66 23.46 18.84
C ALA A 202 -30.85 24.21 17.51
N TRP A 203 -30.09 23.84 16.50
CA TRP A 203 -30.16 24.44 15.16
C TRP A 203 -29.65 23.44 14.11
N GLU A 204 -29.78 23.83 12.86
CA GLU A 204 -29.29 23.03 11.70
C GLU A 204 -28.79 24.00 10.64
N PHE A 205 -27.61 23.78 10.15
CA PHE A 205 -27.00 24.58 9.09
C PHE A 205 -26.80 23.70 7.81
N HIS A 206 -27.20 24.23 6.68
CA HIS A 206 -27.04 23.56 5.38
C HIS A 206 -25.97 24.29 4.57
N THR A 207 -24.85 23.63 4.28
CA THR A 207 -23.75 24.22 3.54
C THR A 207 -24.09 24.57 2.09
N GLY A 208 -25.13 23.95 1.52
CA GLY A 208 -25.49 24.10 0.11
C GLY A 208 -24.52 23.41 -0.86
N ASP A 209 -23.43 22.87 -0.36
CA ASP A 209 -22.42 22.19 -1.16
C ASP A 209 -22.84 20.75 -1.45
N LEU A 210 -23.40 20.54 -2.64
CA LEU A 210 -23.94 19.24 -3.08
C LEU A 210 -23.10 18.71 -4.24
N SER A 211 -23.07 17.39 -4.36
CA SER A 211 -22.47 16.70 -5.53
C SER A 211 -23.16 17.12 -6.83
N GLY A 212 -22.38 17.43 -7.87
CA GLY A 212 -22.81 17.90 -9.18
C GLY A 212 -22.25 17.09 -10.34
N GLU A 213 -22.73 17.42 -11.58
CA GLU A 213 -22.34 16.70 -12.80
C GLU A 213 -20.83 16.81 -13.17
N GLY A 214 -20.07 17.71 -12.54
CA GLY A 214 -18.64 17.92 -12.80
C GLY A 214 -17.72 17.18 -11.82
N ASP A 215 -18.24 16.48 -10.85
CA ASP A 215 -17.44 15.89 -9.78
C ASP A 215 -16.77 14.59 -10.23
N PRO A 216 -15.49 14.40 -9.88
CA PRO A 216 -14.76 13.19 -10.25
C PRO A 216 -15.10 12.01 -9.32
N GLY A 217 -16.28 11.43 -9.46
CA GLY A 217 -16.70 10.27 -8.68
C GLY A 217 -17.50 10.62 -7.43
N GLU A 218 -17.36 9.83 -6.37
CA GLU A 218 -18.11 10.01 -5.12
C GLU A 218 -17.49 11.13 -4.28
N ILE A 219 -18.29 12.13 -3.93
CA ILE A 219 -17.91 13.20 -2.99
C ILE A 219 -18.48 12.86 -1.63
N THR A 220 -17.62 12.82 -0.63
CA THR A 220 -17.99 12.48 0.75
C THR A 220 -17.59 13.59 1.72
N TYR A 221 -18.52 13.99 2.57
CA TYR A 221 -18.25 14.90 3.66
C TYR A 221 -17.53 14.17 4.81
N GLN A 222 -16.25 14.46 5.02
CA GLN A 222 -15.39 13.78 6.01
C GLN A 222 -14.72 14.73 7.01
N VAL A 223 -15.24 15.93 7.13
CA VAL A 223 -14.62 16.98 7.96
C VAL A 223 -15.05 16.88 9.41
N THR A 224 -14.10 17.04 10.30
CA THR A 224 -14.38 17.31 11.72
C THR A 224 -14.47 18.81 11.92
N PRO A 225 -15.61 19.36 12.35
CA PRO A 225 -15.74 20.78 12.67
C PRO A 225 -14.74 21.18 13.77
N LEU A 226 -14.11 22.35 13.62
CA LEU A 226 -13.25 22.93 14.63
C LEU A 226 -14.02 23.98 15.40
N LYS A 227 -14.02 23.89 16.74
CA LYS A 227 -14.60 24.89 17.60
C LYS A 227 -13.51 25.77 18.20
N VAL A 228 -13.52 27.06 17.84
CA VAL A 228 -12.59 28.08 18.35
C VAL A 228 -13.36 29.32 18.73
N GLY A 229 -13.32 29.69 20.01
CA GLY A 229 -14.15 30.77 20.56
C GLY A 229 -15.62 30.43 20.36
N ASP A 230 -16.39 31.35 19.83
CA ASP A 230 -17.84 31.20 19.62
C ASP A 230 -18.16 30.63 18.21
N ASN A 231 -17.14 30.28 17.41
CA ASN A 231 -17.33 29.84 16.05
C ASN A 231 -17.04 28.34 15.85
N LEU A 232 -17.81 27.71 14.95
CA LEU A 232 -17.55 26.40 14.35
C LEU A 232 -17.06 26.60 12.93
N PHE A 233 -15.84 26.11 12.66
CA PHE A 233 -15.24 26.14 11.33
C PHE A 233 -15.46 24.80 10.64
N ILE A 234 -16.02 24.84 9.45
CA ILE A 234 -16.38 23.68 8.62
C ILE A 234 -15.70 23.83 7.26
N CYS A 235 -15.20 22.75 6.70
CA CYS A 235 -14.73 22.71 5.33
C CYS A 235 -15.62 21.75 4.53
N THR A 236 -16.12 22.17 3.39
CA THR A 236 -17.00 21.35 2.56
C THR A 236 -16.20 20.44 1.61
N PRO A 237 -16.84 19.45 0.97
CA PRO A 237 -16.18 18.58 -0.02
C PRO A 237 -15.50 19.34 -1.17
N HIS A 238 -16.07 20.47 -1.59
CA HIS A 238 -15.44 21.35 -2.62
C HIS A 238 -14.47 22.37 -2.02
N SER A 239 -13.97 22.13 -0.79
CA SER A 239 -12.98 22.98 -0.12
C SER A 239 -13.45 24.40 0.19
N ILE A 240 -14.75 24.58 0.38
CA ILE A 240 -15.31 25.84 0.85
C ILE A 240 -15.17 25.89 2.38
N ALA A 241 -14.51 26.90 2.91
CA ALA A 241 -14.41 27.11 4.35
C ALA A 241 -15.57 28.01 4.82
N ILE A 242 -16.31 27.54 5.81
CA ILE A 242 -17.48 28.23 6.39
C ILE A 242 -17.25 28.38 7.88
N ALA A 243 -17.62 29.51 8.43
CA ALA A 243 -17.67 29.73 9.86
C ALA A 243 -19.13 30.00 10.27
N VAL A 244 -19.61 29.26 11.26
CA VAL A 244 -20.95 29.46 11.82
C VAL A 244 -20.84 29.75 13.33
N ASP A 245 -21.70 30.60 13.84
CA ASP A 245 -21.84 30.82 15.27
C ASP A 245 -22.31 29.55 15.97
N ALA A 246 -21.60 29.15 17.02
CA ALA A 246 -21.83 27.86 17.67
C ALA A 246 -23.15 27.79 18.44
N ASP A 247 -23.70 28.92 18.85
CA ASP A 247 -24.94 29.03 19.65
C ASP A 247 -26.17 29.16 18.76
N SER A 248 -26.08 29.96 17.70
CA SER A 248 -27.22 30.27 16.82
C SER A 248 -27.24 29.43 15.52
N GLY A 249 -26.08 28.98 15.05
CA GLY A 249 -25.93 28.33 13.74
C GLY A 249 -25.97 29.31 12.57
N GLU A 250 -25.87 30.61 12.77
CA GLU A 250 -25.81 31.64 11.72
C GLU A 250 -24.40 31.70 11.13
N GLU A 251 -24.30 31.91 9.79
CA GLU A 251 -23.03 32.03 9.03
C GLU A 251 -22.43 33.43 9.21
#